data_707887a0e5cb273d422fbf34a8a7296a
#
_entry.id   707887a0e5cb273d422fbf34a8a7296a
#
_cell.length_a   1.000
_cell.length_b   1.000
_cell.length_c   1.000
_cell.angle_alpha   90.00
_cell.angle_beta   90.00
_cell.angle_gamma   90.00
#
_symmetry.space_group_name_H-M   'P 1'
#
loop_
_entity.id
_entity.type
_entity.pdbx_description
1 polymer ?
#
loop_
_entity_poly.entity_id
_entity_poly.type
_entity_poly.pdbx_seq_one_letter_code
_entity_poly.pdbx_strand_id
1 'polypeptide(L)'
;MKIKKKGSVYGLLCMAAILWVCAAPQKAAAEETETETDTIYEGIYLDNISIGGMTAGEAKTQYESYLDTLRNVTVEFDLEDENYSVPMAELGLEADIDSAVEEAYEYGRRGNILKRYREITDVARNKVVIPVVMSLNEDHLVELLDANLSDYITPAKDAGLVFTDGVLKVIPGENGKELNTAETVEKMKEAIDAWSGNETESVIRIEVVTNELVPEHDADELAAVTDELGSFNTHYSAGDPSRNNNIMNAANKISNVVVYPGEEFDTMSHLLPFTTANGWSYAGAYLNGEVISDIGGGICQVSTTLYNAVLNAELDVTERYPHSMAVGYVQLSADAALNEGTKNFRFVNNTDNPIFVYAYASGGTMHVSIYGKEYRSAGRSVEYKNEILEVIPAGDPIQTVDESQPADYREVKQTAHIGYRARLWKYIYENGQLIDKILVNTSSYNSSPERVVIGNPAATTEAPPAEPDTSTDTPGEPASTEAPTTEAPTTETPAQ
;
A
#
# COMPACT_ATOMS: atom_id res chain seq x y z
N MET A 1 23.55 27.05 5.02
CA MET A 1 24.62 27.92 5.58
C MET A 1 25.93 27.14 5.50
N LYS A 2 26.74 27.52 4.53
CA LYS A 2 28.18 27.46 4.33
C LYS A 2 28.98 26.50 5.23
N ILE A 3 29.54 25.39 4.69
CA ILE A 3 30.82 25.23 4.01
C ILE A 3 32.02 25.81 4.80
N LYS A 4 33.00 24.98 5.13
CA LYS A 4 34.42 25.23 4.79
C LYS A 4 35.27 23.95 4.87
N LYS A 5 35.84 23.57 3.74
CA LYS A 5 37.04 22.76 3.53
C LYS A 5 38.29 23.56 3.95
N LYS A 6 39.36 22.84 4.37
CA LYS A 6 40.79 23.12 4.18
C LYS A 6 41.50 21.80 4.55
N GLY A 7 42.30 21.14 3.85
CA GLY A 7 43.20 21.41 2.70
C GLY A 7 44.59 21.80 3.15
N SER A 8 45.59 20.91 3.02
CA SER A 8 47.02 21.13 2.74
C SER A 8 47.94 20.12 3.40
N VAL A 9 48.65 19.18 2.79
CA VAL A 9 49.73 19.21 1.78
C VAL A 9 51.15 19.48 2.39
N TYR A 10 52.11 18.62 1.98
CA TYR A 10 53.59 18.63 2.09
C TYR A 10 54.20 18.14 3.40
N GLY A 11 55.28 17.36 3.44
CA GLY A 11 56.35 17.23 2.50
C GLY A 11 57.28 16.06 2.77
N LEU A 12 57.84 15.65 1.72
CA LEU A 12 58.93 14.73 1.47
C LEU A 12 60.24 15.27 2.11
N LEU A 13 61.04 14.41 2.76
CA LEU A 13 62.49 14.59 2.76
C LEU A 13 63.21 13.25 2.91
N CYS A 14 63.92 12.87 1.84
CA CYS A 14 65.00 11.89 1.85
C CYS A 14 66.21 12.43 2.61
N MET A 15 66.94 11.59 3.29
CA MET A 15 68.41 11.62 3.21
C MET A 15 69.06 10.31 3.66
N ALA A 16 70.03 9.98 2.95
CA ALA A 16 70.83 8.82 2.77
C ALA A 16 71.93 8.60 3.80
N ALA A 17 72.28 7.33 3.95
CA ALA A 17 73.59 6.74 4.14
C ALA A 17 74.55 7.28 5.19
N ILE A 18 75.08 6.35 5.97
CA ILE A 18 76.54 6.09 6.01
C ILE A 18 76.78 4.71 6.66
N LEU A 19 77.45 3.87 5.92
CA LEU A 19 78.13 2.65 6.34
C LEU A 19 79.20 2.91 7.35
N TRP A 20 79.26 2.08 8.44
CA TRP A 20 80.52 1.83 9.10
C TRP A 20 80.67 0.33 9.40
N VAL A 21 81.63 -0.27 8.71
CA VAL A 21 82.16 -1.62 8.92
C VAL A 21 83.16 -1.52 10.07
N CYS A 22 82.98 -2.36 11.07
CA CYS A 22 84.09 -2.78 11.97
C CYS A 22 83.96 -4.24 12.23
N ALA A 23 84.95 -4.99 11.74
CA ALA A 23 85.18 -6.40 11.95
C ALA A 23 85.89 -6.66 13.27
N ALA A 24 85.56 -7.73 13.92
CA ALA A 24 86.32 -8.77 14.64
C ALA A 24 85.84 -9.02 16.08
N PRO A 25 86.10 -10.14 16.70
CA PRO A 25 86.38 -11.50 16.20
C PRO A 25 85.39 -12.54 16.78
N GLN A 26 85.26 -13.62 16.07
CA GLN A 26 84.62 -14.86 16.48
C GLN A 26 85.20 -15.43 17.79
N LYS A 27 84.31 -15.64 18.79
CA LYS A 27 84.47 -16.66 19.78
C LYS A 27 83.34 -17.67 19.58
N ALA A 28 83.71 -18.86 19.20
CA ALA A 28 82.83 -20.02 19.19
C ALA A 28 82.37 -20.25 20.65
N ALA A 29 81.14 -20.01 20.94
CA ALA A 29 80.47 -20.55 22.10
C ALA A 29 79.61 -21.71 21.56
N ALA A 30 79.79 -22.88 22.15
CA ALA A 30 78.99 -24.05 21.90
C ALA A 30 77.50 -23.68 22.16
N GLU A 31 76.71 -23.76 21.14
CA GLU A 31 75.25 -23.70 21.20
C GLU A 31 74.79 -25.05 21.74
N GLU A 32 74.58 -25.13 23.08
CA GLU A 32 73.64 -26.10 23.61
C GLU A 32 72.27 -25.71 23.13
N THR A 33 71.82 -26.29 22.01
CA THR A 33 70.43 -26.28 21.58
C THR A 33 69.68 -27.14 22.59
N GLU A 34 69.19 -26.49 23.70
CA GLU A 34 67.94 -26.93 24.28
C GLU A 34 66.87 -26.74 23.19
N THR A 35 66.50 -27.82 22.53
CA THR A 35 65.29 -27.89 21.73
C THR A 35 64.15 -27.75 22.72
N GLU A 36 63.76 -26.51 23.05
CA GLU A 36 62.47 -26.21 23.62
C GLU A 36 61.49 -26.77 22.60
N THR A 37 60.77 -27.84 22.95
CA THR A 37 59.81 -28.48 22.06
C THR A 37 58.73 -27.41 21.83
N ASP A 38 58.64 -26.90 20.61
CA ASP A 38 57.68 -25.92 20.15
C ASP A 38 56.27 -26.53 20.01
N THR A 39 56.00 -27.55 20.82
CA THR A 39 54.74 -28.32 20.80
C THR A 39 54.02 -28.25 22.13
N ILE A 40 52.70 -28.29 22.10
CA ILE A 40 51.79 -28.34 23.25
C ILE A 40 52.06 -29.65 24.03
N TYR A 41 51.99 -29.58 25.38
CA TYR A 41 52.24 -30.78 26.20
C TYR A 41 51.22 -31.90 25.93
N GLU A 42 51.70 -33.16 25.93
CA GLU A 42 50.83 -34.31 25.82
C GLU A 42 49.77 -34.34 26.93
N GLY A 43 48.52 -34.68 26.58
CA GLY A 43 47.39 -34.73 27.53
C GLY A 43 46.58 -33.46 27.59
N ILE A 44 46.87 -32.43 26.78
CA ILE A 44 46.02 -31.23 26.59
C ILE A 44 45.03 -31.47 25.45
N TYR A 45 43.82 -31.03 25.69
CA TYR A 45 42.68 -31.11 24.77
C TYR A 45 42.04 -29.76 24.62
N LEU A 46 41.58 -29.43 23.42
CA LEU A 46 40.57 -28.36 23.17
C LEU A 46 39.22 -29.08 23.14
N ASP A 47 38.36 -28.81 24.10
CA ASP A 47 37.13 -29.56 24.33
C ASP A 47 37.38 -31.11 24.35
N ASN A 48 36.94 -31.82 23.33
CA ASN A 48 37.15 -33.24 23.16
C ASN A 48 38.30 -33.62 22.20
N ILE A 49 38.94 -32.62 21.56
CA ILE A 49 39.99 -32.81 20.55
C ILE A 49 41.37 -32.81 21.20
N SER A 50 42.10 -33.92 21.07
CA SER A 50 43.47 -34.04 21.54
C SER A 50 44.40 -33.18 20.67
N ILE A 51 45.16 -32.30 21.30
CA ILE A 51 46.14 -31.42 20.64
C ILE A 51 47.56 -31.58 21.22
N GLY A 52 47.75 -32.51 22.15
CA GLY A 52 49.04 -32.81 22.70
C GLY A 52 50.05 -33.29 21.67
N GLY A 53 51.31 -32.82 21.76
CA GLY A 53 52.39 -33.10 20.81
C GLY A 53 52.35 -32.24 19.52
N MET A 54 51.31 -31.43 19.34
CA MET A 54 51.15 -30.57 18.17
C MET A 54 51.79 -29.18 18.39
N THR A 55 52.25 -28.54 17.32
CA THR A 55 52.52 -27.11 17.34
C THR A 55 51.22 -26.30 17.42
N ALA A 56 51.27 -25.06 17.80
CA ALA A 56 50.09 -24.19 17.86
C ALA A 56 49.35 -24.12 16.50
N GLY A 57 50.09 -24.09 15.39
CA GLY A 57 49.52 -24.08 14.04
C GLY A 57 48.80 -25.37 13.68
N GLU A 58 49.39 -26.55 14.06
CA GLU A 58 48.76 -27.85 13.83
C GLU A 58 47.52 -28.02 14.71
N ALA A 59 47.57 -27.59 15.98
CA ALA A 59 46.40 -27.60 16.88
C ALA A 59 45.25 -26.73 16.35
N LYS A 60 45.55 -25.53 15.83
CA LYS A 60 44.55 -24.68 15.20
C LYS A 60 43.92 -25.37 14.00
N THR A 61 44.74 -25.90 13.08
CA THR A 61 44.24 -26.61 11.87
C THR A 61 43.39 -27.84 12.26
N GLN A 62 43.81 -28.60 13.28
CA GLN A 62 43.05 -29.75 13.78
C GLN A 62 41.68 -29.33 14.31
N TYR A 63 41.63 -28.28 15.09
CA TYR A 63 40.34 -27.79 15.61
C TYR A 63 39.48 -27.13 14.52
N GLU A 64 40.07 -26.40 13.57
CA GLU A 64 39.35 -25.85 12.40
C GLU A 64 38.66 -26.98 11.59
N SER A 65 39.36 -28.12 11.39
CA SER A 65 38.76 -29.28 10.73
C SER A 65 37.58 -29.88 11.49
N TYR A 66 37.66 -29.86 12.83
CA TYR A 66 36.52 -30.23 13.68
C TYR A 66 35.39 -29.22 13.59
N LEU A 67 35.69 -27.92 13.65
CA LEU A 67 34.70 -26.86 13.49
C LEU A 67 33.95 -26.93 12.13
N ASP A 68 34.64 -27.33 11.05
CA ASP A 68 34.03 -27.57 9.76
C ASP A 68 33.03 -28.75 9.78
N THR A 69 33.27 -29.77 10.62
CA THR A 69 32.27 -30.85 10.82
C THR A 69 31.03 -30.33 11.55
N LEU A 70 31.20 -29.42 12.53
CA LEU A 70 30.10 -28.80 13.26
C LEU A 70 29.28 -27.90 12.33
N ARG A 71 29.94 -27.14 11.46
CA ARG A 71 29.29 -26.27 10.48
C ARG A 71 28.38 -26.99 9.49
N ASN A 72 28.61 -28.27 9.26
CA ASN A 72 27.80 -29.12 8.39
C ASN A 72 26.62 -29.79 9.09
N VAL A 73 26.45 -29.60 10.39
CA VAL A 73 25.29 -30.10 11.13
C VAL A 73 24.05 -29.34 10.69
N THR A 74 22.97 -30.06 10.45
CA THR A 74 21.68 -29.47 10.09
C THR A 74 21.00 -28.91 11.33
N VAL A 75 20.58 -27.68 11.27
CA VAL A 75 19.68 -27.09 12.25
C VAL A 75 18.29 -27.00 11.62
N GLU A 76 17.32 -27.62 12.27
CA GLU A 76 15.93 -27.73 11.86
C GLU A 76 15.08 -26.88 12.79
N PHE A 77 14.44 -25.85 12.21
CA PHE A 77 13.45 -25.02 12.88
C PHE A 77 12.10 -25.69 12.73
N ASP A 78 11.51 -26.04 13.84
CA ASP A 78 10.20 -26.70 13.92
C ASP A 78 9.10 -25.63 13.99
N LEU A 79 8.34 -25.54 12.91
CA LEU A 79 7.16 -24.72 12.75
C LEU A 79 5.95 -25.66 12.76
N GLU A 80 4.88 -25.32 13.42
CA GLU A 80 3.73 -26.19 13.67
C GLU A 80 3.32 -27.12 12.49
N ASP A 81 3.40 -26.63 11.26
CA ASP A 81 2.97 -27.35 10.05
C ASP A 81 4.11 -27.72 9.09
N GLU A 82 5.28 -27.07 9.19
CA GLU A 82 6.42 -27.24 8.29
C GLU A 82 7.74 -27.13 9.06
N ASN A 83 8.83 -27.62 8.47
CA ASN A 83 10.16 -27.48 9.04
C ASN A 83 11.06 -26.74 8.07
N TYR A 84 11.81 -25.77 8.58
CA TYR A 84 12.85 -25.06 7.85
C TYR A 84 14.22 -25.56 8.33
N SER A 85 15.11 -25.94 7.42
CA SER A 85 16.40 -26.51 7.76
C SER A 85 17.53 -25.77 7.08
N VAL A 86 18.57 -25.47 7.86
CA VAL A 86 19.81 -24.84 7.37
C VAL A 86 21.02 -25.53 7.96
N PRO A 87 22.20 -25.55 7.30
CA PRO A 87 23.45 -25.96 7.92
C PRO A 87 23.84 -24.92 8.98
N MET A 88 24.47 -25.39 10.07
CA MET A 88 24.95 -24.52 11.16
C MET A 88 25.93 -23.45 10.67
N ALA A 89 26.62 -23.67 9.56
CA ALA A 89 27.45 -22.66 8.90
C ALA A 89 26.69 -21.35 8.56
N GLU A 90 25.41 -21.46 8.20
CA GLU A 90 24.56 -20.31 7.87
C GLU A 90 24.12 -19.53 9.11
N LEU A 91 24.27 -20.11 10.30
CA LEU A 91 23.94 -19.43 11.57
C LEU A 91 25.06 -18.52 12.09
N GLY A 92 26.18 -18.42 11.37
CA GLY A 92 27.30 -17.56 11.77
C GLY A 92 28.06 -18.08 12.99
N LEU A 93 28.24 -19.42 13.11
CA LEU A 93 29.01 -20.01 14.19
C LEU A 93 30.48 -19.59 14.11
N GLU A 94 30.96 -18.93 15.14
CA GLU A 94 32.34 -18.50 15.35
C GLU A 94 32.94 -19.21 16.55
N ALA A 95 34.26 -19.44 16.55
CA ALA A 95 34.99 -20.05 17.66
C ALA A 95 36.29 -19.28 17.90
N ASP A 96 36.57 -18.93 19.13
CA ASP A 96 37.85 -18.31 19.53
C ASP A 96 38.96 -19.37 19.73
N ILE A 97 39.36 -19.93 18.59
CA ILE A 97 40.41 -20.99 18.55
C ILE A 97 41.76 -20.41 18.94
N ASP A 98 42.03 -19.14 18.55
CA ASP A 98 43.35 -18.55 18.79
C ASP A 98 43.62 -18.38 20.27
N SER A 99 42.68 -17.87 21.06
CA SER A 99 42.81 -17.75 22.50
C SER A 99 42.95 -19.12 23.19
N ALA A 100 42.16 -20.08 22.79
CA ALA A 100 42.23 -21.43 23.36
C ALA A 100 43.55 -22.15 23.06
N VAL A 101 44.07 -22.03 21.83
CA VAL A 101 45.38 -22.57 21.43
C VAL A 101 46.51 -21.85 22.14
N GLU A 102 46.44 -20.53 22.32
CA GLU A 102 47.44 -19.77 23.09
C GLU A 102 47.44 -20.22 24.56
N GLU A 103 46.27 -20.39 25.19
CA GLU A 103 46.17 -20.92 26.56
C GLU A 103 46.76 -22.34 26.66
N ALA A 104 46.47 -23.20 25.69
CA ALA A 104 47.02 -24.55 25.62
C ALA A 104 48.54 -24.58 25.49
N TYR A 105 49.09 -23.72 24.63
CA TYR A 105 50.52 -23.59 24.44
C TYR A 105 51.23 -23.03 25.68
N GLU A 106 50.62 -22.04 26.34
CA GLU A 106 51.17 -21.39 27.56
C GLU A 106 51.06 -22.28 28.80
N TYR A 107 50.22 -23.33 28.77
CA TYR A 107 50.04 -24.23 29.90
C TYR A 107 51.36 -24.90 30.28
N GLY A 108 51.79 -24.77 31.54
CA GLY A 108 53.08 -25.24 32.02
C GLY A 108 54.29 -24.38 31.63
N ARG A 109 54.10 -23.33 30.81
CA ARG A 109 55.17 -22.40 30.38
C ARG A 109 55.14 -21.07 31.09
N ARG A 110 53.97 -20.61 31.48
CA ARG A 110 53.77 -19.26 32.08
C ARG A 110 53.64 -19.28 33.58
N GLY A 111 54.29 -18.32 34.24
CA GLY A 111 54.24 -18.14 35.67
C GLY A 111 55.53 -18.53 36.41
N ASN A 112 55.45 -18.65 37.76
CA ASN A 112 56.61 -19.04 38.56
C ASN A 112 56.92 -20.53 38.44
N ILE A 113 58.14 -20.92 38.82
CA ILE A 113 58.64 -22.27 38.64
C ILE A 113 57.78 -23.32 39.36
N LEU A 114 57.13 -22.96 40.50
CA LEU A 114 56.26 -23.87 41.22
C LEU A 114 54.91 -24.10 40.46
N LYS A 115 54.36 -23.05 39.86
CA LYS A 115 53.18 -23.16 39.03
C LYS A 115 53.44 -24.01 37.79
N ARG A 116 54.49 -23.71 37.05
CA ARG A 116 54.92 -24.45 35.87
C ARG A 116 55.14 -25.95 36.17
N TYR A 117 55.88 -26.28 37.26
CA TYR A 117 56.12 -27.65 37.66
C TYR A 117 54.81 -28.40 38.01
N ARG A 118 53.88 -27.71 38.70
CA ARG A 118 52.57 -28.28 39.01
C ARG A 118 51.78 -28.57 37.73
N GLU A 119 51.68 -27.62 36.84
CA GLU A 119 50.94 -27.76 35.58
C GLU A 119 51.53 -28.87 34.70
N ILE A 120 52.83 -28.94 34.54
CA ILE A 120 53.52 -29.99 33.81
C ILE A 120 53.29 -31.38 34.46
N THR A 121 53.32 -31.43 35.82
CA THR A 121 53.06 -32.67 36.53
C THR A 121 51.58 -33.10 36.44
N ASP A 122 50.67 -32.14 36.41
CA ASP A 122 49.24 -32.37 36.29
C ASP A 122 48.89 -32.92 34.91
N VAL A 123 49.34 -32.26 33.85
CA VAL A 123 49.09 -32.71 32.49
C VAL A 123 49.67 -34.10 32.18
N ALA A 124 50.80 -34.43 32.80
CA ALA A 124 51.41 -35.78 32.66
C ALA A 124 50.60 -36.89 33.32
N ARG A 125 49.68 -36.56 34.24
CA ARG A 125 48.88 -37.53 35.01
C ARG A 125 47.40 -37.50 34.69
N ASN A 126 46.89 -36.30 34.32
CA ASN A 126 45.49 -36.04 34.13
C ASN A 126 45.28 -35.42 32.74
N LYS A 127 44.12 -35.69 32.14
CA LYS A 127 43.63 -34.95 30.96
C LYS A 127 43.35 -33.53 31.36
N VAL A 128 43.91 -32.56 30.64
CA VAL A 128 43.60 -31.13 30.78
C VAL A 128 42.74 -30.70 29.59
N VAL A 129 41.54 -30.20 29.84
CA VAL A 129 40.62 -29.74 28.83
C VAL A 129 40.54 -28.22 28.89
N ILE A 130 40.84 -27.58 27.81
CA ILE A 130 40.66 -26.12 27.62
C ILE A 130 39.43 -25.93 26.75
N PRO A 131 38.38 -25.26 27.25
CA PRO A 131 37.19 -25.02 26.47
C PRO A 131 37.46 -24.00 25.38
N VAL A 132 36.92 -24.23 24.18
CA VAL A 132 36.89 -23.24 23.10
C VAL A 132 35.59 -22.47 23.20
N VAL A 133 35.70 -21.16 23.32
CA VAL A 133 34.48 -20.28 23.36
C VAL A 133 33.88 -20.23 21.98
N MET A 134 32.67 -20.75 21.85
CA MET A 134 31.87 -20.65 20.66
C MET A 134 30.85 -19.53 20.83
N SER A 135 30.53 -18.81 19.76
CA SER A 135 29.52 -17.76 19.72
C SER A 135 28.74 -17.80 18.40
N LEU A 136 27.50 -17.37 18.46
CA LEU A 136 26.68 -17.11 17.29
C LEU A 136 26.56 -15.62 17.09
N ASN A 137 26.53 -15.18 15.85
CA ASN A 137 26.29 -13.79 15.52
C ASN A 137 24.78 -13.50 15.61
N GLU A 138 24.35 -12.86 16.69
CA GLU A 138 22.93 -12.59 16.97
C GLU A 138 22.26 -11.75 15.88
N ASP A 139 22.92 -10.70 15.38
CA ASP A 139 22.37 -9.85 14.33
C ASP A 139 22.12 -10.65 13.05
N HIS A 140 23.07 -11.52 12.70
CA HIS A 140 22.94 -12.41 11.54
C HIS A 140 21.82 -13.45 11.72
N LEU A 141 21.63 -13.96 12.92
CA LEU A 141 20.53 -14.89 13.22
C LEU A 141 19.17 -14.24 13.07
N VAL A 142 19.02 -13.01 13.56
CA VAL A 142 17.80 -12.22 13.39
C VAL A 142 17.49 -12.03 11.91
N GLU A 143 18.48 -11.57 11.12
CA GLU A 143 18.32 -11.38 9.68
C GLU A 143 17.94 -12.68 8.95
N LEU A 144 18.55 -13.80 9.33
CA LEU A 144 18.26 -15.11 8.73
C LEU A 144 16.84 -15.58 9.05
N LEU A 145 16.41 -15.46 10.32
CA LEU A 145 15.07 -15.83 10.74
C LEU A 145 14.01 -14.96 10.06
N ASP A 146 14.20 -13.64 10.03
CA ASP A 146 13.28 -12.71 9.40
C ASP A 146 13.17 -12.95 7.87
N ALA A 147 14.29 -13.26 7.22
CA ALA A 147 14.32 -13.49 5.77
C ALA A 147 13.65 -14.81 5.35
N ASN A 148 13.75 -15.86 6.17
CA ASN A 148 13.33 -17.20 5.79
C ASN A 148 12.03 -17.67 6.47
N LEU A 149 11.67 -17.06 7.60
CA LEU A 149 10.44 -17.39 8.33
C LEU A 149 9.32 -16.35 8.17
N SER A 150 9.53 -15.29 7.37
CA SER A 150 8.51 -14.26 7.09
C SER A 150 7.23 -14.84 6.48
N ASP A 151 7.31 -15.89 5.69
CA ASP A 151 6.16 -16.55 5.06
C ASP A 151 5.27 -17.29 6.07
N TYR A 152 5.80 -17.58 7.27
CA TYR A 152 5.07 -18.20 8.38
C TYR A 152 4.45 -17.18 9.35
N ILE A 153 4.73 -15.89 9.11
CA ILE A 153 4.08 -14.79 9.83
C ILE A 153 2.76 -14.51 9.16
N THR A 154 1.68 -14.66 9.89
CA THR A 154 0.34 -14.29 9.41
C THR A 154 -0.10 -13.01 10.11
N PRO A 155 -0.36 -11.91 9.37
CA PRO A 155 -0.89 -10.71 9.98
C PRO A 155 -2.27 -11.00 10.58
N ALA A 156 -2.58 -10.37 11.71
CA ALA A 156 -3.93 -10.36 12.22
C ALA A 156 -4.86 -9.71 11.19
N LYS A 157 -6.08 -10.19 11.10
CA LYS A 157 -7.13 -9.58 10.27
C LYS A 157 -8.21 -9.03 11.17
N ASP A 158 -8.48 -7.75 11.04
CA ASP A 158 -9.56 -7.12 11.77
C ASP A 158 -10.92 -7.70 11.40
N ALA A 159 -11.86 -7.62 12.33
CA ALA A 159 -13.24 -7.91 12.07
C ALA A 159 -13.78 -7.00 10.96
N GLY A 160 -14.68 -7.50 10.16
CA GLY A 160 -15.25 -6.79 9.03
C GLY A 160 -16.79 -6.80 9.04
N LEU A 161 -17.35 -5.99 8.17
CA LEU A 161 -18.77 -5.97 7.88
C LEU A 161 -19.01 -6.29 6.42
N VAL A 162 -20.06 -7.05 6.15
CA VAL A 162 -20.53 -7.31 4.80
C VAL A 162 -22.04 -7.16 4.72
N PHE A 163 -22.51 -6.53 3.65
CA PHE A 163 -23.95 -6.43 3.39
C PHE A 163 -24.36 -7.56 2.43
N THR A 164 -25.10 -8.53 2.95
CA THR A 164 -25.54 -9.71 2.20
C THR A 164 -27.03 -9.98 2.44
N ASP A 165 -27.78 -10.21 1.37
CA ASP A 165 -29.22 -10.51 1.42
C ASP A 165 -30.06 -9.45 2.14
N GLY A 166 -29.66 -8.17 2.04
CA GLY A 166 -30.34 -7.06 2.70
C GLY A 166 -30.05 -6.92 4.20
N VAL A 167 -29.05 -7.66 4.70
CA VAL A 167 -28.66 -7.65 6.12
C VAL A 167 -27.16 -7.38 6.26
N LEU A 168 -26.81 -6.54 7.22
CA LEU A 168 -25.43 -6.30 7.62
C LEU A 168 -24.98 -7.46 8.54
N LYS A 169 -23.86 -8.11 8.19
CA LYS A 169 -23.28 -9.22 8.95
C LYS A 169 -21.86 -8.88 9.37
N VAL A 170 -21.56 -9.16 10.63
CA VAL A 170 -20.18 -9.07 11.15
C VAL A 170 -19.41 -10.31 10.72
N ILE A 171 -18.23 -10.12 10.15
CA ILE A 171 -17.23 -11.15 9.90
C ILE A 171 -16.23 -11.06 11.05
N PRO A 172 -16.03 -12.13 11.84
CA PRO A 172 -15.04 -12.11 12.92
C PRO A 172 -13.63 -11.85 12.37
N GLY A 173 -12.82 -11.18 13.17
CA GLY A 173 -11.40 -11.06 12.92
C GLY A 173 -10.69 -12.41 13.08
N GLU A 174 -9.51 -12.51 12.51
CA GLU A 174 -8.63 -13.69 12.64
C GLU A 174 -7.35 -13.26 13.34
N ASN A 175 -6.97 -13.98 14.40
CA ASN A 175 -5.69 -13.75 15.04
C ASN A 175 -4.57 -14.08 14.06
N GLY A 176 -3.53 -13.29 14.09
CA GLY A 176 -2.30 -13.52 13.38
C GLY A 176 -1.24 -14.16 14.27
N LYS A 177 -0.07 -14.40 13.70
CA LYS A 177 1.12 -14.86 14.41
C LYS A 177 2.30 -14.00 14.00
N GLU A 178 3.13 -13.60 14.96
CA GLU A 178 4.42 -12.98 14.73
C GLU A 178 5.55 -13.85 15.29
N LEU A 179 6.71 -13.79 14.68
CA LEU A 179 7.90 -14.48 15.17
C LEU A 179 8.42 -13.78 16.43
N ASN A 180 8.57 -14.54 17.52
CA ASN A 180 9.35 -14.10 18.68
C ASN A 180 10.84 -14.39 18.43
N THR A 181 11.47 -13.55 17.63
CA THR A 181 12.87 -13.72 17.21
C THR A 181 13.81 -13.83 18.40
N ALA A 182 13.62 -13.00 19.43
CA ALA A 182 14.49 -13.00 20.61
C ALA A 182 14.44 -14.33 21.37
N GLU A 183 13.25 -14.85 21.63
CA GLU A 183 13.09 -16.12 22.35
C GLU A 183 13.51 -17.33 21.49
N THR A 184 13.29 -17.26 20.18
CA THR A 184 13.76 -18.29 19.24
C THR A 184 15.29 -18.33 19.21
N VAL A 185 15.98 -17.19 19.21
CA VAL A 185 17.44 -17.09 19.30
C VAL A 185 17.95 -17.65 20.64
N GLU A 186 17.27 -17.36 21.75
CA GLU A 186 17.65 -17.95 23.06
C GLU A 186 17.53 -19.47 23.05
N LYS A 187 16.39 -20.02 22.56
CA LYS A 187 16.21 -21.46 22.42
C LYS A 187 17.26 -22.10 21.51
N MET A 188 17.66 -21.40 20.44
CA MET A 188 18.72 -21.85 19.55
C MET A 188 20.06 -21.95 20.28
N LYS A 189 20.45 -20.94 21.06
CA LYS A 189 21.66 -20.94 21.85
C LYS A 189 21.64 -22.10 22.86
N GLU A 190 20.55 -22.28 23.59
CA GLU A 190 20.38 -23.38 24.55
C GLU A 190 20.51 -24.76 23.87
N ALA A 191 19.89 -24.92 22.69
CA ALA A 191 19.96 -26.17 21.94
C ALA A 191 21.38 -26.48 21.44
N ILE A 192 22.12 -25.47 20.99
CA ILE A 192 23.52 -25.59 20.55
C ILE A 192 24.45 -25.86 21.72
N ASP A 193 24.27 -25.18 22.86
CA ASP A 193 25.04 -25.40 24.06
C ASP A 193 24.81 -26.81 24.66
N ALA A 194 23.58 -27.30 24.58
CA ALA A 194 23.22 -28.67 25.03
C ALA A 194 23.70 -29.76 24.08
N TRP A 195 23.97 -29.39 22.82
CA TRP A 195 24.43 -30.35 21.82
C TRP A 195 25.89 -30.77 22.11
N SER A 196 26.08 -32.05 22.36
CA SER A 196 27.38 -32.60 22.83
C SER A 196 28.44 -32.78 21.73
N GLY A 197 28.14 -32.34 20.50
CA GLY A 197 29.04 -32.59 19.36
C GLY A 197 29.20 -34.07 18.98
N ASN A 198 28.26 -34.92 19.40
CA ASN A 198 28.31 -36.34 19.14
C ASN A 198 27.80 -36.61 17.71
N GLU A 199 28.60 -37.27 16.89
CA GLU A 199 28.33 -37.58 15.46
C GLU A 199 27.02 -38.35 15.20
N THR A 200 26.36 -38.86 16.25
CA THR A 200 25.10 -39.59 16.14
C THR A 200 23.87 -38.72 16.00
N GLU A 201 23.94 -37.46 16.37
CA GLU A 201 22.85 -36.47 16.16
C GLU A 201 23.26 -35.46 15.10
N SER A 202 22.94 -35.76 13.87
CA SER A 202 23.24 -34.88 12.72
C SER A 202 22.24 -33.72 12.53
N VAL A 203 21.23 -33.62 13.40
CA VAL A 203 20.18 -32.59 13.32
C VAL A 203 19.92 -32.03 14.72
N ILE A 204 20.04 -30.72 14.84
CA ILE A 204 19.62 -29.97 16.03
C ILE A 204 18.23 -29.40 15.74
N ARG A 205 17.25 -29.70 16.61
CA ARG A 205 15.87 -29.18 16.47
C ARG A 205 15.66 -28.02 17.39
N ILE A 206 15.06 -26.98 16.82
CA ILE A 206 14.76 -25.72 17.50
C ILE A 206 13.28 -25.42 17.30
N GLU A 207 12.54 -25.38 18.39
CA GLU A 207 11.15 -24.94 18.37
C GLU A 207 11.10 -23.41 18.11
N VAL A 208 10.44 -23.02 17.05
CA VAL A 208 10.21 -21.59 16.73
C VAL A 208 9.14 -21.05 17.66
N VAL A 209 9.42 -19.94 18.31
CA VAL A 209 8.48 -19.29 19.21
C VAL A 209 7.72 -18.21 18.44
N THR A 210 6.39 -18.26 18.52
CA THR A 210 5.53 -17.25 17.94
C THR A 210 4.67 -16.59 19.02
N ASN A 211 4.41 -15.29 18.84
CA ASN A 211 3.41 -14.55 19.61
C ASN A 211 2.11 -14.49 18.81
N GLU A 212 1.00 -14.57 19.49
CA GLU A 212 -0.30 -14.33 18.88
C GLU A 212 -0.50 -12.82 18.66
N LEU A 213 -0.81 -12.43 17.41
CA LEU A 213 -1.23 -11.08 17.05
C LEU A 213 -2.74 -11.02 17.11
N VAL A 214 -3.27 -10.26 18.05
CA VAL A 214 -4.70 -10.01 18.15
C VAL A 214 -5.07 -8.89 17.18
N PRO A 215 -6.20 -9.00 16.44
CA PRO A 215 -6.73 -7.90 15.66
C PRO A 215 -6.84 -6.61 16.47
N GLU A 216 -6.59 -5.47 15.82
CA GLU A 216 -6.76 -4.16 16.45
C GLU A 216 -8.24 -3.89 16.74
N HIS A 217 -9.11 -4.40 15.83
CA HIS A 217 -10.56 -4.22 15.90
C HIS A 217 -11.29 -5.56 15.90
N ASP A 218 -12.12 -5.75 16.92
CA ASP A 218 -12.86 -6.99 17.14
C ASP A 218 -14.33 -6.95 16.63
N ALA A 219 -14.98 -8.09 16.67
CA ALA A 219 -16.37 -8.21 16.22
C ALA A 219 -17.36 -7.47 17.14
N ASP A 220 -17.03 -7.27 18.41
CA ASP A 220 -17.94 -6.63 19.39
C ASP A 220 -18.05 -5.14 19.11
N GLU A 221 -16.96 -4.49 18.64
CA GLU A 221 -16.99 -3.09 18.21
C GLU A 221 -17.93 -2.89 17.01
N LEU A 222 -17.93 -3.83 16.06
CA LEU A 222 -18.74 -3.77 14.85
C LEU A 222 -20.22 -4.13 15.11
N ALA A 223 -20.53 -4.82 16.18
CA ALA A 223 -21.91 -5.15 16.55
C ALA A 223 -22.77 -3.92 16.82
N ALA A 224 -22.14 -2.75 17.07
CA ALA A 224 -22.87 -1.49 17.25
C ALA A 224 -23.37 -0.87 15.93
N VAL A 225 -22.90 -1.33 14.76
CA VAL A 225 -23.27 -0.82 13.44
C VAL A 225 -24.59 -1.45 13.00
N THR A 226 -25.70 -0.83 13.36
CA THR A 226 -27.07 -1.39 13.18
C THR A 226 -28.01 -0.51 12.36
N ASP A 227 -27.75 0.80 12.30
CA ASP A 227 -28.68 1.79 11.75
C ASP A 227 -28.13 2.40 10.47
N GLU A 228 -29.01 2.74 9.51
CA GLU A 228 -28.66 3.58 8.38
C GLU A 228 -28.65 5.04 8.83
N LEU A 229 -27.47 5.62 8.99
CA LEU A 229 -27.27 7.02 9.39
C LEU A 229 -27.59 8.01 8.27
N GLY A 230 -27.33 7.62 7.03
CA GLY A 230 -27.59 8.45 5.87
C GLY A 230 -27.37 7.70 4.57
N SER A 231 -28.22 8.00 3.58
CA SER A 231 -28.09 7.42 2.26
C SER A 231 -28.39 8.45 1.18
N PHE A 232 -27.91 8.19 -0.02
CA PHE A 232 -28.18 8.99 -1.19
C PHE A 232 -28.08 8.16 -2.48
N ASN A 233 -28.75 8.58 -3.53
CA ASN A 233 -28.64 7.99 -4.84
C ASN A 233 -28.62 9.04 -5.94
N THR A 234 -27.96 8.71 -7.06
CA THR A 234 -27.97 9.49 -8.29
C THR A 234 -28.21 8.61 -9.49
N HIS A 235 -28.86 9.19 -10.52
CA HIS A 235 -29.19 8.47 -11.76
C HIS A 235 -28.19 8.80 -12.85
N TYR A 236 -27.89 7.78 -13.69
CA TYR A 236 -27.04 7.92 -14.86
C TYR A 236 -27.58 7.08 -16.02
N SER A 237 -27.20 7.43 -17.25
CA SER A 237 -27.54 6.63 -18.41
C SER A 237 -26.70 5.33 -18.44
N ALA A 238 -27.37 4.19 -18.41
CA ALA A 238 -26.73 2.89 -18.56
C ALA A 238 -26.34 2.55 -20.02
N GLY A 239 -26.62 3.45 -20.97
CA GLY A 239 -26.36 3.27 -22.40
C GLY A 239 -24.89 3.40 -22.81
N ASP A 240 -24.02 3.90 -21.92
CA ASP A 240 -22.57 3.94 -22.11
C ASP A 240 -21.90 2.82 -21.25
N PRO A 241 -21.47 1.71 -21.88
CA PRO A 241 -20.89 0.59 -21.14
C PRO A 241 -19.60 0.95 -20.41
N SER A 242 -18.76 1.81 -20.99
CA SER A 242 -17.49 2.23 -20.38
C SER A 242 -17.72 3.05 -19.12
N ARG A 243 -18.62 4.03 -19.18
CA ARG A 243 -19.02 4.84 -18.03
C ARG A 243 -19.70 4.00 -16.95
N ASN A 244 -20.59 3.09 -17.36
CA ASN A 244 -21.26 2.17 -16.44
C ASN A 244 -20.24 1.27 -15.71
N ASN A 245 -19.26 0.72 -16.45
CA ASN A 245 -18.16 -0.04 -15.86
C ASN A 245 -17.39 0.77 -14.81
N ASN A 246 -17.03 2.01 -15.12
CA ASN A 246 -16.29 2.87 -14.19
C ASN A 246 -17.09 3.19 -12.92
N ILE A 247 -18.39 3.48 -13.04
CA ILE A 247 -19.26 3.74 -11.89
C ILE A 247 -19.37 2.49 -11.00
N MET A 248 -19.57 1.30 -11.60
CA MET A 248 -19.62 0.04 -10.86
C MET A 248 -18.28 -0.28 -10.19
N ASN A 249 -17.17 -0.11 -10.90
CA ASN A 249 -15.83 -0.34 -10.36
C ASN A 249 -15.53 0.60 -9.17
N ALA A 250 -15.86 1.90 -9.32
CA ALA A 250 -15.69 2.87 -8.24
C ALA A 250 -16.59 2.54 -7.03
N ALA A 251 -17.85 2.18 -7.27
CA ALA A 251 -18.78 1.77 -6.21
C ALA A 251 -18.22 0.57 -5.42
N ASN A 252 -17.73 -0.45 -6.11
CA ASN A 252 -17.16 -1.64 -5.47
C ASN A 252 -15.91 -1.31 -4.65
N LYS A 253 -15.07 -0.38 -5.12
CA LYS A 253 -13.81 0.00 -4.45
C LYS A 253 -14.03 0.82 -3.18
N ILE A 254 -15.09 1.60 -3.10
CA ILE A 254 -15.44 2.39 -1.90
C ILE A 254 -16.42 1.66 -0.98
N SER A 255 -16.92 0.50 -1.38
CA SER A 255 -17.91 -0.29 -0.64
C SER A 255 -17.25 -1.25 0.34
N ASN A 256 -17.99 -1.62 1.39
CA ASN A 256 -17.58 -2.54 2.45
C ASN A 256 -16.36 -2.04 3.24
N VAL A 257 -16.29 -0.74 3.46
CA VAL A 257 -15.23 -0.11 4.24
C VAL A 257 -15.78 0.28 5.60
N VAL A 258 -15.12 -0.17 6.65
CA VAL A 258 -15.34 0.30 8.03
C VAL A 258 -14.44 1.52 8.25
N VAL A 259 -14.97 2.55 8.90
CA VAL A 259 -14.21 3.75 9.30
C VAL A 259 -14.41 3.92 10.80
N TYR A 260 -13.34 3.75 11.56
CA TYR A 260 -13.40 3.81 13.02
C TYR A 260 -13.47 5.26 13.54
N PRO A 261 -13.84 5.48 14.80
CA PRO A 261 -13.94 6.82 15.39
C PRO A 261 -12.64 7.62 15.23
N GLY A 262 -12.74 8.82 14.64
CA GLY A 262 -11.61 9.71 14.37
C GLY A 262 -10.83 9.41 13.10
N GLU A 263 -11.08 8.31 12.41
CA GLU A 263 -10.44 8.00 11.13
C GLU A 263 -11.01 8.82 9.98
N GLU A 264 -10.13 9.10 9.01
CA GLU A 264 -10.49 9.80 7.78
C GLU A 264 -10.65 8.82 6.61
N PHE A 265 -11.79 8.88 5.93
CA PHE A 265 -12.01 8.20 4.66
C PHE A 265 -11.48 9.06 3.51
N ASP A 266 -10.49 8.56 2.78
CA ASP A 266 -9.93 9.20 1.59
C ASP A 266 -10.44 8.50 0.33
N THR A 267 -11.32 9.16 -0.43
CA THR A 267 -11.92 8.55 -1.61
C THR A 267 -10.90 8.18 -2.68
N MET A 268 -9.88 9.04 -2.92
CA MET A 268 -8.88 8.77 -3.95
C MET A 268 -7.99 7.59 -3.62
N SER A 269 -7.66 7.36 -2.36
CA SER A 269 -6.84 6.21 -1.93
C SER A 269 -7.48 4.87 -2.31
N HIS A 270 -8.81 4.78 -2.28
CA HIS A 270 -9.55 3.58 -2.69
C HIS A 270 -9.61 3.40 -4.21
N LEU A 271 -9.57 4.49 -4.99
CA LEU A 271 -9.79 4.45 -6.44
C LEU A 271 -8.52 4.27 -7.25
N LEU A 272 -7.39 4.77 -6.77
CA LEU A 272 -6.11 4.73 -7.48
C LEU A 272 -5.51 3.30 -7.56
N PRO A 273 -4.66 3.03 -8.56
CA PRO A 273 -4.35 3.87 -9.73
C PRO A 273 -5.40 3.77 -10.84
N PHE A 274 -5.59 4.85 -11.60
CA PHE A 274 -6.48 4.86 -12.77
C PHE A 274 -5.81 4.20 -13.97
N THR A 275 -5.90 2.87 -14.06
CA THR A 275 -5.36 2.07 -15.16
C THR A 275 -6.37 1.03 -15.64
N THR A 276 -6.24 0.58 -16.89
CA THR A 276 -7.09 -0.48 -17.41
C THR A 276 -6.89 -1.82 -16.70
N ALA A 277 -5.66 -2.07 -16.19
CA ALA A 277 -5.36 -3.24 -15.38
C ALA A 277 -6.13 -3.24 -14.04
N ASN A 278 -6.45 -2.03 -13.52
CA ASN A 278 -7.25 -1.84 -12.30
C ASN A 278 -8.77 -1.72 -12.59
N GLY A 279 -9.21 -2.15 -13.76
CA GLY A 279 -10.62 -2.24 -14.16
C GLY A 279 -11.23 -0.94 -14.70
N TRP A 280 -10.42 0.11 -14.96
CA TRP A 280 -10.92 1.37 -15.49
C TRP A 280 -11.03 1.38 -17.02
N SER A 281 -12.04 2.07 -17.54
CA SER A 281 -12.30 2.26 -18.96
C SER A 281 -12.23 3.73 -19.35
N TYR A 282 -11.92 4.01 -20.61
CA TYR A 282 -12.05 5.35 -21.18
C TYR A 282 -13.53 5.68 -21.40
N ALA A 283 -13.98 6.83 -20.90
CA ALA A 283 -15.35 7.33 -21.03
C ALA A 283 -15.36 8.86 -21.03
N GLY A 284 -16.51 9.46 -21.34
CA GLY A 284 -16.65 10.90 -21.35
C GLY A 284 -16.41 11.52 -19.97
N ALA A 285 -15.51 12.52 -19.90
CA ALA A 285 -15.20 13.31 -18.72
C ALA A 285 -15.22 14.81 -19.08
N TYR A 286 -15.50 15.66 -18.08
CA TYR A 286 -15.45 17.11 -18.25
C TYR A 286 -14.07 17.65 -17.90
N LEU A 287 -13.40 18.27 -18.87
CA LEU A 287 -12.11 18.96 -18.65
C LEU A 287 -12.14 20.34 -19.29
N ASN A 288 -11.89 21.38 -18.50
CA ASN A 288 -11.79 22.79 -18.96
C ASN A 288 -12.95 23.29 -19.82
N GLY A 289 -14.16 22.78 -19.59
CA GLY A 289 -15.35 23.19 -20.34
C GLY A 289 -15.61 22.36 -21.60
N GLU A 290 -14.88 21.29 -21.83
CA GLU A 290 -15.07 20.35 -22.93
C GLU A 290 -15.35 18.93 -22.42
N VAL A 291 -16.05 18.14 -23.22
CA VAL A 291 -16.18 16.70 -22.99
C VAL A 291 -15.05 16.00 -23.72
N ILE A 292 -14.19 15.36 -22.96
CA ILE A 292 -13.07 14.58 -23.49
C ILE A 292 -13.25 13.09 -23.14
N SER A 293 -12.56 12.22 -23.85
CA SER A 293 -12.45 10.82 -23.45
C SER A 293 -11.27 10.66 -22.50
N ASP A 294 -11.56 10.29 -21.27
CA ASP A 294 -10.53 10.10 -20.22
C ASP A 294 -10.79 8.82 -19.44
N ILE A 295 -9.72 8.28 -18.84
CA ILE A 295 -9.82 7.07 -18.01
C ILE A 295 -10.58 7.38 -16.72
N GLY A 296 -11.53 6.51 -16.34
CA GLY A 296 -12.33 6.73 -15.13
C GLY A 296 -13.49 7.72 -15.31
N GLY A 297 -13.87 8.10 -16.56
CA GLY A 297 -15.06 8.93 -16.77
C GLY A 297 -16.29 8.35 -16.06
N GLY A 298 -16.92 9.15 -15.16
CA GLY A 298 -18.06 8.72 -14.31
C GLY A 298 -17.77 8.70 -12.81
N ILE A 299 -16.51 8.61 -12.36
CA ILE A 299 -16.13 8.49 -10.95
C ILE A 299 -16.61 9.65 -10.07
N CYS A 300 -16.66 10.89 -10.61
CA CYS A 300 -17.16 12.04 -9.88
C CYS A 300 -18.65 11.91 -9.50
N GLN A 301 -19.42 11.10 -10.20
CA GLN A 301 -20.79 10.82 -9.79
C GLN A 301 -20.83 9.91 -8.56
N VAL A 302 -19.88 8.98 -8.44
CA VAL A 302 -19.76 8.12 -7.26
C VAL A 302 -19.36 8.95 -6.04
N SER A 303 -18.33 9.80 -6.15
CA SER A 303 -17.92 10.68 -5.05
C SER A 303 -18.99 11.69 -4.65
N THR A 304 -19.77 12.20 -5.62
CA THR A 304 -20.89 13.09 -5.34
C THR A 304 -22.02 12.35 -4.59
N THR A 305 -22.30 11.10 -4.96
CA THR A 305 -23.31 10.30 -4.26
C THR A 305 -22.84 9.99 -2.84
N LEU A 306 -21.57 9.63 -2.66
CA LEU A 306 -20.95 9.43 -1.34
C LEU A 306 -21.01 10.71 -0.49
N TYR A 307 -20.64 11.86 -1.06
CA TYR A 307 -20.70 13.16 -0.37
C TYR A 307 -22.10 13.45 0.19
N ASN A 308 -23.14 13.22 -0.58
CA ASN A 308 -24.51 13.48 -0.11
C ASN A 308 -24.96 12.44 0.96
N ALA A 309 -24.53 11.19 0.86
CA ALA A 309 -24.78 10.20 1.91
C ALA A 309 -24.06 10.58 3.22
N VAL A 310 -22.81 11.07 3.14
CA VAL A 310 -22.04 11.61 4.27
C VAL A 310 -22.70 12.83 4.89
N LEU A 311 -23.21 13.75 4.06
CA LEU A 311 -23.99 14.91 4.56
C LEU A 311 -25.25 14.45 5.31
N ASN A 312 -25.99 13.47 4.76
CA ASN A 312 -27.21 12.95 5.41
C ASN A 312 -26.91 12.20 6.70
N ALA A 313 -25.72 11.55 6.79
CA ALA A 313 -25.21 10.96 8.02
C ALA A 313 -24.66 12.00 9.02
N GLU A 314 -24.59 13.27 8.64
CA GLU A 314 -24.05 14.39 9.43
C GLU A 314 -22.56 14.21 9.85
N LEU A 315 -21.76 13.52 9.03
CA LEU A 315 -20.33 13.34 9.26
C LEU A 315 -19.54 14.58 8.81
N ASP A 316 -18.35 14.76 9.38
CA ASP A 316 -17.49 15.91 9.14
C ASP A 316 -16.70 15.77 7.83
N VAL A 317 -17.01 16.63 6.86
CA VAL A 317 -16.30 16.70 5.58
C VAL A 317 -15.04 17.54 5.74
N THR A 318 -13.88 16.93 5.51
CA THR A 318 -12.55 17.56 5.64
C THR A 318 -12.03 18.12 4.32
N GLU A 319 -12.40 17.50 3.19
CA GLU A 319 -12.00 17.95 1.86
C GLU A 319 -13.10 17.73 0.83
N ARG A 320 -13.42 18.77 0.07
CA ARG A 320 -14.40 18.71 -1.02
C ARG A 320 -14.17 19.81 -2.03
N TYR A 321 -14.26 19.50 -3.31
CA TYR A 321 -14.18 20.45 -4.42
C TYR A 321 -15.42 20.39 -5.31
N PRO A 322 -15.91 21.53 -5.82
CA PRO A 322 -16.97 21.53 -6.84
C PRO A 322 -16.39 21.14 -8.21
N HIS A 323 -17.27 20.69 -9.10
CA HIS A 323 -16.94 20.62 -10.52
C HIS A 323 -16.65 22.00 -11.10
N SER A 324 -15.91 22.04 -12.20
CA SER A 324 -15.68 23.29 -12.95
C SER A 324 -16.93 23.83 -13.64
N MET A 325 -17.88 22.95 -13.99
CA MET A 325 -19.19 23.26 -14.56
C MET A 325 -20.30 22.55 -13.80
N ALA A 326 -21.51 23.13 -13.80
CA ALA A 326 -22.65 22.51 -13.12
C ALA A 326 -23.01 21.14 -13.72
N VAL A 327 -23.19 20.15 -12.85
CA VAL A 327 -23.63 18.81 -13.20
C VAL A 327 -25.13 18.66 -12.99
N GLY A 328 -25.80 17.83 -13.79
CA GLY A 328 -27.27 17.75 -13.81
C GLY A 328 -27.86 16.68 -12.87
N TYR A 329 -27.05 15.88 -12.19
CA TYR A 329 -27.54 14.76 -11.38
C TYR A 329 -27.67 15.08 -9.87
N VAL A 330 -27.26 16.28 -9.45
CA VAL A 330 -27.47 16.84 -8.10
C VAL A 330 -27.74 18.32 -8.15
N GLN A 331 -28.25 18.89 -7.05
CA GLN A 331 -28.41 20.35 -6.91
C GLN A 331 -27.03 21.04 -6.82
N LEU A 332 -27.00 22.33 -7.19
CA LEU A 332 -25.80 23.14 -7.13
C LEU A 332 -25.20 23.14 -5.71
N SER A 333 -23.88 23.09 -5.61
CA SER A 333 -23.08 23.00 -4.37
C SER A 333 -23.22 21.68 -3.59
N ALA A 334 -23.98 20.71 -4.09
CA ALA A 334 -24.07 19.36 -3.52
C ALA A 334 -23.23 18.32 -4.29
N ASP A 335 -22.36 18.75 -5.17
CA ASP A 335 -21.44 17.91 -5.93
C ASP A 335 -20.06 17.80 -5.25
N ALA A 336 -19.33 16.73 -5.53
CA ALA A 336 -17.94 16.51 -5.11
C ALA A 336 -17.12 15.97 -6.29
N ALA A 337 -16.24 16.80 -6.83
CA ALA A 337 -15.39 16.47 -7.96
C ALA A 337 -14.09 15.83 -7.52
N LEU A 338 -13.63 14.80 -8.26
CA LEU A 338 -12.34 14.16 -8.12
C LEU A 338 -11.44 14.50 -9.32
N ASN A 339 -10.15 14.70 -9.04
CA ASN A 339 -9.11 14.81 -10.07
C ASN A 339 -7.77 14.47 -9.42
N GLU A 340 -7.10 13.43 -9.93
CA GLU A 340 -5.84 12.96 -9.40
C GLU A 340 -4.84 14.10 -9.15
N GLY A 341 -4.30 14.17 -7.94
CA GLY A 341 -3.33 15.17 -7.49
C GLY A 341 -3.87 16.58 -7.23
N THR A 342 -5.15 16.88 -7.52
CA THR A 342 -5.68 18.26 -7.38
C THR A 342 -7.02 18.37 -6.67
N LYS A 343 -7.89 17.36 -6.73
CA LYS A 343 -9.22 17.37 -6.10
C LYS A 343 -9.51 16.01 -5.49
N ASN A 344 -9.85 16.02 -4.21
CA ASN A 344 -10.27 14.84 -3.49
C ASN A 344 -11.59 15.09 -2.74
N PHE A 345 -12.19 14.02 -2.26
CA PHE A 345 -13.28 14.04 -1.30
C PHE A 345 -12.88 13.21 -0.09
N ARG A 346 -12.91 13.85 1.08
CA ARG A 346 -12.55 13.22 2.36
C ARG A 346 -13.55 13.59 3.44
N PHE A 347 -13.76 12.69 4.37
CA PHE A 347 -14.57 12.93 5.56
C PHE A 347 -14.01 12.13 6.75
N VAL A 348 -14.32 12.55 7.96
CA VAL A 348 -13.92 11.88 9.20
C VAL A 348 -15.16 11.27 9.86
N ASN A 349 -15.00 10.09 10.42
CA ASN A 349 -15.97 9.57 11.36
C ASN A 349 -15.86 10.32 12.69
N ASN A 350 -16.70 11.33 12.88
CA ASN A 350 -16.79 12.15 14.07
C ASN A 350 -17.76 11.59 15.12
N THR A 351 -18.18 10.32 14.98
CA THR A 351 -19.02 9.62 15.96
C THR A 351 -18.19 8.79 16.94
N ASP A 352 -18.80 8.32 18.02
CA ASP A 352 -18.14 7.48 19.02
C ASP A 352 -18.11 5.99 18.65
N ASN A 353 -18.66 5.59 17.49
CA ASN A 353 -18.77 4.19 17.07
C ASN A 353 -18.28 4.04 15.62
N PRO A 354 -17.84 2.85 15.19
CA PRO A 354 -17.54 2.58 13.80
C PRO A 354 -18.71 2.89 12.87
N ILE A 355 -18.39 3.34 11.66
CA ILE A 355 -19.35 3.45 10.56
C ILE A 355 -18.94 2.54 9.42
N PHE A 356 -19.91 2.16 8.60
CA PHE A 356 -19.71 1.27 7.46
C PHE A 356 -20.23 1.92 6.18
N VAL A 357 -19.36 2.05 5.20
CA VAL A 357 -19.70 2.59 3.88
C VAL A 357 -20.13 1.45 2.98
N TYR A 358 -21.36 1.49 2.51
CA TYR A 358 -21.90 0.54 1.54
C TYR A 358 -22.29 1.25 0.26
N ALA A 359 -21.76 0.80 -0.87
CA ALA A 359 -22.00 1.41 -2.16
C ALA A 359 -22.22 0.36 -3.25
N TYR A 360 -23.15 0.61 -4.14
CA TYR A 360 -23.37 -0.22 -5.32
C TYR A 360 -24.00 0.57 -6.46
N ALA A 361 -23.82 0.10 -7.67
CA ALA A 361 -24.46 0.67 -8.86
C ALA A 361 -25.24 -0.40 -9.62
N SER A 362 -26.50 -0.13 -9.91
CA SER A 362 -27.39 -1.07 -10.62
C SER A 362 -28.47 -0.32 -11.37
N GLY A 363 -28.82 -0.81 -12.57
CA GLY A 363 -29.97 -0.30 -13.34
C GLY A 363 -29.91 1.20 -13.68
N GLY A 364 -28.69 1.78 -13.82
CA GLY A 364 -28.51 3.22 -14.08
C GLY A 364 -28.65 4.10 -12.82
N THR A 365 -28.57 3.48 -11.65
CA THR A 365 -28.60 4.20 -10.35
C THR A 365 -27.36 3.84 -9.54
N MET A 366 -26.68 4.87 -9.04
CA MET A 366 -25.60 4.76 -8.06
C MET A 366 -26.18 5.00 -6.67
N HIS A 367 -25.94 4.09 -5.74
CA HIS A 367 -26.41 4.13 -4.36
C HIS A 367 -25.24 4.13 -3.39
N VAL A 368 -25.36 4.92 -2.33
CA VAL A 368 -24.46 4.89 -1.17
C VAL A 368 -25.31 4.98 0.10
N SER A 369 -25.02 4.10 1.06
CA SER A 369 -25.54 4.14 2.42
C SER A 369 -24.39 4.13 3.42
N ILE A 370 -24.50 4.93 4.47
CA ILE A 370 -23.61 4.95 5.62
C ILE A 370 -24.38 4.32 6.80
N TYR A 371 -23.87 3.19 7.27
CA TYR A 371 -24.40 2.52 8.46
C TYR A 371 -23.54 2.85 9.67
N GLY A 372 -24.14 2.82 10.85
CA GLY A 372 -23.46 3.06 12.11
C GLY A 372 -24.43 2.83 13.28
N LYS A 373 -24.10 3.42 14.41
CA LYS A 373 -25.02 3.49 15.56
C LYS A 373 -25.69 4.87 15.55
N GLU A 374 -27.03 4.89 15.56
CA GLU A 374 -27.74 6.17 15.59
C GLU A 374 -27.42 6.94 16.88
N TYR A 375 -26.90 8.14 16.72
CA TYR A 375 -26.45 9.00 17.81
C TYR A 375 -27.30 10.28 17.93
N ARG A 376 -28.17 10.54 16.99
CA ARG A 376 -29.01 11.72 16.92
C ARG A 376 -30.31 11.47 17.66
N SER A 377 -30.97 12.54 18.13
CA SER A 377 -32.28 12.44 18.72
C SER A 377 -33.34 11.94 17.73
N ALA A 378 -34.31 11.18 18.16
CA ALA A 378 -35.39 10.68 17.30
C ALA A 378 -36.22 11.78 16.61
N GLY A 379 -36.22 12.99 17.16
CA GLY A 379 -36.91 14.15 16.59
C GLY A 379 -36.08 14.94 15.60
N ARG A 380 -34.79 14.62 15.45
CA ARG A 380 -33.86 15.36 14.58
C ARG A 380 -34.02 14.96 13.11
N SER A 381 -34.07 15.96 12.25
CA SER A 381 -33.95 15.76 10.81
C SER A 381 -33.16 16.90 10.16
N VAL A 382 -32.50 16.61 9.06
CA VAL A 382 -31.71 17.58 8.30
C VAL A 382 -32.20 17.65 6.87
N GLU A 383 -32.11 18.84 6.28
CA GLU A 383 -32.49 19.09 4.89
C GLU A 383 -31.44 19.98 4.25
N TYR A 384 -30.98 19.62 3.06
CA TYR A 384 -29.97 20.36 2.32
C TYR A 384 -30.61 21.10 1.14
N LYS A 385 -30.45 22.44 1.09
CA LYS A 385 -31.02 23.30 0.04
C LYS A 385 -29.94 24.20 -0.51
N ASN A 386 -29.88 24.28 -1.84
CA ASN A 386 -29.02 25.28 -2.50
C ASN A 386 -29.67 26.65 -2.58
N GLU A 387 -28.85 27.67 -2.61
CA GLU A 387 -29.20 29.07 -2.89
C GLU A 387 -28.37 29.54 -4.09
N ILE A 388 -29.02 29.98 -5.16
CA ILE A 388 -28.34 30.53 -6.32
C ILE A 388 -28.06 32.01 -6.05
N LEU A 389 -26.78 32.38 -6.03
CA LEU A 389 -26.32 33.75 -5.81
C LEU A 389 -26.22 34.52 -7.12
N GLU A 390 -25.81 33.83 -8.19
CA GLU A 390 -25.55 34.43 -9.49
C GLU A 390 -25.77 33.39 -10.61
N VAL A 391 -26.33 33.81 -11.71
CA VAL A 391 -26.42 33.04 -12.96
C VAL A 391 -25.52 33.72 -13.98
N ILE A 392 -24.55 32.96 -14.51
CA ILE A 392 -23.55 33.45 -15.46
C ILE A 392 -23.92 32.93 -16.85
N PRO A 393 -24.33 33.82 -17.80
CA PRO A 393 -24.70 33.39 -19.14
C PRO A 393 -23.58 32.63 -19.87
N ALA A 394 -23.95 31.74 -20.76
CA ALA A 394 -23.01 30.96 -21.54
C ALA A 394 -22.14 31.73 -22.53
N GLY A 395 -22.58 32.95 -22.89
CA GLY A 395 -21.98 33.76 -23.94
C GLY A 395 -22.46 33.41 -25.35
N ASP A 396 -21.97 34.14 -26.33
CA ASP A 396 -22.32 33.92 -27.73
C ASP A 396 -21.67 32.67 -28.28
N PRO A 397 -22.34 31.94 -29.22
CA PRO A 397 -21.78 30.73 -29.82
C PRO A 397 -20.44 30.96 -30.52
N ILE A 398 -19.49 30.09 -30.28
CA ILE A 398 -18.20 30.04 -31.01
C ILE A 398 -18.40 29.21 -32.28
N GLN A 399 -18.28 29.86 -33.43
CA GLN A 399 -18.44 29.25 -34.74
C GLN A 399 -17.06 28.94 -35.37
N THR A 400 -16.87 27.73 -35.85
CA THR A 400 -15.72 27.34 -36.65
C THR A 400 -16.21 26.97 -38.04
N VAL A 401 -15.64 27.58 -39.09
CA VAL A 401 -16.01 27.29 -40.48
C VAL A 401 -15.24 26.07 -40.96
N ASP A 402 -15.98 25.08 -41.50
CA ASP A 402 -15.42 23.97 -42.26
C ASP A 402 -15.68 24.27 -43.75
N GLU A 403 -14.62 24.65 -44.45
CA GLU A 403 -14.70 25.03 -45.87
C GLU A 403 -15.05 23.86 -46.79
N SER A 404 -14.93 22.62 -46.32
CA SER A 404 -15.30 21.40 -47.06
C SER A 404 -16.80 21.11 -47.05
N GLN A 405 -17.55 21.79 -46.20
CA GLN A 405 -18.98 21.57 -45.99
C GLN A 405 -19.86 22.59 -46.74
N PRO A 406 -21.08 22.24 -47.17
CA PRO A 406 -22.01 23.16 -47.81
C PRO A 406 -22.45 24.26 -46.85
N ALA A 407 -22.95 25.39 -47.42
CA ALA A 407 -23.28 26.58 -46.65
C ALA A 407 -24.35 26.40 -45.57
N ASP A 408 -25.22 25.40 -45.71
CA ASP A 408 -26.30 25.05 -44.78
C ASP A 408 -25.86 24.04 -43.69
N TYR A 409 -24.59 23.60 -43.72
CA TYR A 409 -24.07 22.67 -42.71
C TYR A 409 -23.96 23.34 -41.36
N ARG A 410 -24.48 22.67 -40.33
CA ARG A 410 -24.35 23.08 -38.94
C ARG A 410 -24.26 21.82 -38.04
N GLU A 411 -23.17 21.70 -37.34
CA GLU A 411 -22.94 20.62 -36.35
C GLU A 411 -22.60 21.23 -34.99
N VAL A 412 -23.39 20.90 -33.97
CA VAL A 412 -23.09 21.30 -32.59
C VAL A 412 -22.08 20.33 -31.98
N LYS A 413 -20.84 20.79 -31.79
CA LYS A 413 -19.78 20.04 -31.16
C LYS A 413 -19.90 20.05 -29.62
N GLN A 414 -20.43 21.15 -29.06
CA GLN A 414 -20.69 21.32 -27.66
C GLN A 414 -21.87 22.20 -27.43
N THR A 415 -22.78 21.80 -26.56
CA THR A 415 -23.92 22.63 -26.12
C THR A 415 -23.46 23.71 -25.14
N ALA A 416 -24.23 24.83 -25.11
CA ALA A 416 -23.98 25.90 -24.17
C ALA A 416 -24.19 25.43 -22.72
N HIS A 417 -23.31 25.85 -21.81
CA HIS A 417 -23.46 25.62 -20.37
C HIS A 417 -23.56 26.96 -19.63
N ILE A 418 -24.57 27.08 -18.80
CA ILE A 418 -24.76 28.24 -17.92
C ILE A 418 -23.88 28.04 -16.68
N GLY A 419 -23.16 29.08 -16.29
CA GLY A 419 -22.38 29.13 -15.07
C GLY A 419 -23.21 29.60 -13.87
N TYR A 420 -22.76 29.29 -12.68
CA TYR A 420 -23.45 29.64 -11.45
C TYR A 420 -22.47 29.96 -10.33
N ARG A 421 -22.92 30.83 -9.41
CA ARG A 421 -22.41 30.89 -8.05
C ARG A 421 -23.53 30.48 -7.11
N ALA A 422 -23.27 29.52 -6.24
CA ALA A 422 -24.30 28.96 -5.37
C ALA A 422 -23.73 28.59 -3.97
N ARG A 423 -24.64 28.51 -3.02
CA ARG A 423 -24.36 28.02 -1.67
C ARG A 423 -25.20 26.79 -1.38
N LEU A 424 -24.69 25.92 -0.51
CA LEU A 424 -25.46 24.83 0.08
C LEU A 424 -25.67 25.14 1.55
N TRP A 425 -26.92 25.03 1.99
CA TRP A 425 -27.34 25.24 3.36
C TRP A 425 -27.86 23.95 3.97
N LYS A 426 -27.49 23.66 5.21
CA LYS A 426 -28.06 22.63 6.06
C LYS A 426 -29.10 23.27 6.96
N TYR A 427 -30.34 22.82 6.85
CA TYR A 427 -31.43 23.17 7.74
C TYR A 427 -31.61 22.04 8.75
N ILE A 428 -31.62 22.38 10.03
CA ILE A 428 -31.71 21.41 11.12
C ILE A 428 -33.06 21.60 11.80
N TYR A 429 -33.81 20.52 11.89
CA TYR A 429 -35.12 20.49 12.53
C TYR A 429 -35.07 19.59 13.75
N GLU A 430 -35.81 19.97 14.80
CA GLU A 430 -36.09 19.15 15.96
C GLU A 430 -37.62 19.08 16.15
N ASN A 431 -38.19 17.87 16.14
CA ASN A 431 -39.62 17.64 16.17
C ASN A 431 -40.43 18.47 15.13
N GLY A 432 -39.86 18.63 13.91
CA GLY A 432 -40.44 19.38 12.83
C GLY A 432 -40.28 20.91 12.92
N GLN A 433 -39.63 21.44 13.95
CA GLN A 433 -39.33 22.86 14.08
C GLN A 433 -37.90 23.13 13.63
N LEU A 434 -37.72 24.15 12.76
CA LEU A 434 -36.39 24.61 12.37
C LEU A 434 -35.68 25.23 13.57
N ILE A 435 -34.56 24.63 13.97
CA ILE A 435 -33.74 25.10 15.10
C ILE A 435 -32.45 25.76 14.67
N ASP A 436 -31.91 25.42 13.48
CA ASP A 436 -30.67 26.02 12.98
C ASP A 436 -30.59 25.98 11.46
N LYS A 437 -29.74 26.87 10.89
CA LYS A 437 -29.42 26.94 9.47
C LYS A 437 -27.93 27.21 9.30
N ILE A 438 -27.18 26.24 8.80
CA ILE A 438 -25.73 26.28 8.68
C ILE A 438 -25.31 26.36 7.21
N LEU A 439 -24.38 27.27 6.88
CA LEU A 439 -23.74 27.29 5.55
C LEU A 439 -22.75 26.12 5.45
N VAL A 440 -23.02 25.18 4.54
CA VAL A 440 -22.15 24.01 4.31
C VAL A 440 -20.97 24.41 3.42
N ASN A 441 -21.24 25.01 2.26
CA ASN A 441 -20.21 25.43 1.33
C ASN A 441 -20.72 26.52 0.34
N THR A 442 -19.77 27.09 -0.41
CA THR A 442 -20.04 27.97 -1.55
C THR A 442 -19.27 27.43 -2.76
N SER A 443 -19.92 27.35 -3.91
CA SER A 443 -19.35 26.82 -5.15
C SER A 443 -19.50 27.83 -6.30
N SER A 444 -18.55 27.75 -7.24
CA SER A 444 -18.59 28.53 -8.49
C SER A 444 -18.44 27.58 -9.66
N TYR A 445 -19.31 27.70 -10.62
CA TYR A 445 -19.34 26.89 -11.84
C TYR A 445 -19.17 27.80 -13.05
N ASN A 446 -18.23 27.45 -13.91
CA ASN A 446 -17.94 28.23 -15.13
C ASN A 446 -19.07 28.06 -16.14
N SER A 447 -19.34 29.13 -16.90
CA SER A 447 -20.13 29.04 -18.11
C SER A 447 -19.26 28.65 -19.31
N SER A 448 -19.85 28.04 -20.33
CA SER A 448 -19.18 27.71 -21.59
C SER A 448 -20.13 27.97 -22.75
N PRO A 449 -19.70 28.69 -23.81
CA PRO A 449 -20.56 28.96 -24.99
C PRO A 449 -20.79 27.68 -25.81
N GLU A 450 -21.83 27.68 -26.62
CA GLU A 450 -22.04 26.68 -27.64
C GLU A 450 -20.87 26.70 -28.63
N ARG A 451 -20.37 25.54 -29.02
CA ARG A 451 -19.35 25.37 -30.08
C ARG A 451 -19.98 24.69 -31.29
N VAL A 452 -19.94 25.36 -32.41
CA VAL A 452 -20.62 24.93 -33.64
C VAL A 452 -19.65 24.94 -34.81
N VAL A 453 -19.67 23.89 -35.58
CA VAL A 453 -19.02 23.86 -36.90
C VAL A 453 -20.08 24.22 -37.93
N ILE A 454 -19.82 25.23 -38.74
CA ILE A 454 -20.68 25.67 -39.83
C ILE A 454 -19.97 25.46 -41.16
N GLY A 455 -20.76 25.24 -42.23
CA GLY A 455 -20.21 25.19 -43.58
C GLY A 455 -19.75 26.55 -44.10
N ASN A 456 -19.06 26.53 -45.24
CA ASN A 456 -18.55 27.74 -45.88
C ASN A 456 -19.70 28.64 -46.37
N PRO A 457 -19.92 29.83 -45.77
CA PRO A 457 -21.00 30.73 -46.19
C PRO A 457 -20.81 31.30 -47.62
N ALA A 458 -19.59 31.14 -48.15
CA ALA A 458 -19.29 31.54 -49.55
C ALA A 458 -19.50 30.42 -50.56
N ALA A 459 -19.75 29.17 -50.12
CA ALA A 459 -20.12 28.06 -51.00
C ALA A 459 -21.53 28.31 -51.53
N THR A 460 -21.63 29.06 -52.61
CA THR A 460 -22.88 29.28 -53.35
C THR A 460 -23.37 27.90 -53.79
N THR A 461 -24.57 27.50 -53.42
CA THR A 461 -25.27 26.39 -54.02
C THR A 461 -25.43 26.76 -55.49
N GLU A 462 -24.54 26.28 -56.36
CA GLU A 462 -24.88 26.23 -57.82
C GLU A 462 -26.08 25.35 -57.90
N ALA A 463 -27.20 25.98 -58.26
CA ALA A 463 -28.39 25.26 -58.63
C ALA A 463 -28.03 24.34 -59.81
N PRO A 464 -28.46 23.06 -59.81
CA PRO A 464 -28.21 22.21 -60.94
C PRO A 464 -28.74 22.86 -62.22
N PRO A 465 -27.98 22.84 -63.36
CA PRO A 465 -28.43 23.47 -64.57
C PRO A 465 -29.81 22.91 -64.95
N ALA A 466 -30.76 23.85 -65.21
CA ALA A 466 -32.08 23.49 -65.65
C ALA A 466 -31.95 22.69 -66.96
N GLU A 467 -32.43 21.47 -66.97
CA GLU A 467 -32.58 20.70 -68.21
C GLU A 467 -33.54 21.44 -69.16
N PRO A 468 -33.26 21.46 -70.44
CA PRO A 468 -34.10 22.18 -71.38
C PRO A 468 -35.46 21.53 -71.52
N ASP A 469 -36.50 22.33 -71.30
CA ASP A 469 -37.91 22.06 -71.44
C ASP A 469 -38.25 21.58 -72.85
N THR A 470 -38.65 20.35 -73.01
CA THR A 470 -39.35 19.84 -74.19
C THR A 470 -40.80 19.58 -73.83
N SER A 471 -41.56 20.64 -73.90
CA SER A 471 -43.05 20.58 -73.83
C SER A 471 -43.65 19.87 -75.04
N THR A 472 -44.52 18.94 -74.78
CA THR A 472 -45.70 18.76 -75.65
C THR A 472 -46.92 18.45 -74.81
N ASP A 473 -47.86 19.28 -75.04
CA ASP A 473 -49.27 19.36 -74.62
C ASP A 473 -50.01 18.03 -74.53
N THR A 474 -50.87 17.85 -73.53
CA THR A 474 -52.33 17.73 -73.68
C THR A 474 -52.98 17.44 -72.30
N PRO A 475 -54.21 17.98 -72.08
CA PRO A 475 -54.79 18.13 -70.71
C PRO A 475 -55.72 16.94 -70.39
N GLY A 476 -55.85 16.62 -69.13
CA GLY A 476 -56.78 15.65 -68.59
C GLY A 476 -57.04 15.79 -67.11
N GLU A 477 -58.16 16.24 -66.83
CA GLU A 477 -59.12 16.29 -65.73
C GLU A 477 -58.81 15.72 -64.35
N PRO A 478 -59.43 16.23 -63.23
CA PRO A 478 -58.98 16.14 -61.85
C PRO A 478 -59.63 14.95 -61.10
N ALA A 479 -58.88 14.42 -60.11
CA ALA A 479 -59.48 13.51 -59.14
C ALA A 479 -58.91 13.73 -57.73
N SER A 480 -59.84 14.28 -56.94
CA SER A 480 -60.19 13.93 -55.56
C SER A 480 -59.11 13.78 -54.47
N THR A 481 -59.20 14.74 -53.59
CA THR A 481 -58.81 14.79 -52.17
C THR A 481 -59.10 13.56 -51.36
N GLU A 482 -58.12 13.05 -50.61
CA GLU A 482 -58.37 12.48 -49.29
C GLU A 482 -57.14 12.70 -48.41
N ALA A 483 -57.36 13.36 -47.24
CA ALA A 483 -56.40 13.51 -46.17
C ALA A 483 -56.48 12.35 -45.21
N PRO A 484 -55.38 11.84 -44.65
CA PRO A 484 -55.46 10.90 -43.57
C PRO A 484 -55.54 11.59 -42.22
N THR A 485 -56.50 11.16 -41.46
CA THR A 485 -56.89 11.50 -40.10
C THR A 485 -55.80 11.06 -39.08
N THR A 486 -55.47 11.95 -38.20
CA THR A 486 -54.62 11.69 -37.03
C THR A 486 -55.48 11.03 -35.94
N GLU A 487 -55.14 9.80 -35.52
CA GLU A 487 -55.64 9.22 -34.29
C GLU A 487 -54.63 9.41 -33.17
N ALA A 488 -55.11 9.89 -32.03
CA ALA A 488 -54.41 10.02 -30.79
C ALA A 488 -54.53 8.70 -29.99
N PRO A 489 -53.51 8.25 -29.27
CA PRO A 489 -53.69 7.08 -28.39
C PRO A 489 -54.26 7.46 -27.03
N THR A 490 -55.26 6.72 -26.65
CA THR A 490 -55.99 6.70 -25.37
C THR A 490 -55.10 6.19 -24.22
N THR A 491 -55.19 6.86 -23.12
CA THR A 491 -54.67 6.44 -21.80
C THR A 491 -55.50 5.27 -21.24
N GLU A 492 -54.85 4.15 -20.87
CA GLU A 492 -55.41 3.15 -19.97
C GLU A 492 -54.55 3.11 -18.68
N THR A 493 -55.24 3.32 -17.56
CA THR A 493 -54.78 3.11 -16.20
C THR A 493 -55.11 1.68 -15.79
N PRO A 494 -54.19 0.88 -15.19
CA PRO A 494 -54.59 -0.29 -14.42
C PRO A 494 -54.68 0.00 -12.96
N ALA A 495 -55.79 -0.38 -12.34
CA ALA A 495 -56.03 -0.50 -10.91
C ALA A 495 -55.53 -1.86 -10.39
N GLN A 496 -55.01 -1.87 -9.23
CA GLN A 496 -54.81 -2.71 -8.07
C GLN A 496 -53.32 -2.89 -7.69
#